data_dcb33c2f53f992e3af03a23075dd0f9c
#
_entry.id   dcb33c2f53f992e3af03a23075dd0f9c
#
_cell.length_a   1.000
_cell.length_b   1.000
_cell.length_c   1.000
_cell.angle_alpha   90.00
_cell.angle_beta   90.00
_cell.angle_gamma   90.00
#
_symmetry.space_group_name_H-M   'P 1'
#
loop_
_entity.id
_entity.type
_entity.pdbx_description
1 polymer ?
#
loop_
_entity_poly.entity_id
_entity_poly.type
_entity_poly.pdbx_seq_one_letter_code
_entity_poly.pdbx_strand_id
1 'polypeptide(L)'
;TESNNLAIKGVADAERSAGNHVVTVETEHRAVLDPCAALERQGLRVTYLPVRDDGLLEMDTLVSALTPETILVSVMAANNEIGVLHPVGELARVARAAGARFHTDAAQAVGRIHIDVSADPIDLVSLTAHKLHGPKGIGALFVRDGLELTPLVEGGGHETGLRSGTLNVPAIVGFGKAARIGLDGM
;
A
#
# COMPACT_ATOMS: atom_id res chain seq x y z
N THR A 1 -3.17 -7.86 -4.65
CA THR A 1 -2.37 -8.78 -3.79
C THR A 1 -0.89 -8.65 -4.08
N GLU A 2 -0.42 -8.81 -5.33
CA GLU A 2 1.02 -8.74 -5.66
C GLU A 2 1.61 -7.38 -5.31
N SER A 3 0.92 -6.28 -5.64
CA SER A 3 1.35 -4.91 -5.30
C SER A 3 1.47 -4.69 -3.79
N ASN A 4 0.51 -5.18 -2.98
CA ASN A 4 0.60 -5.11 -1.52
C ASN A 4 1.79 -5.91 -0.97
N ASN A 5 2.02 -7.12 -1.51
CA ASN A 5 3.18 -7.91 -1.12
C ASN A 5 4.49 -7.19 -1.46
N LEU A 6 4.60 -6.61 -2.67
CA LEU A 6 5.80 -5.88 -3.09
C LEU A 6 6.02 -4.63 -2.22
N ALA A 7 4.96 -3.86 -1.93
CA ALA A 7 5.06 -2.70 -1.05
C ALA A 7 5.54 -3.09 0.35
N ILE A 8 4.87 -4.05 1.00
CA ILE A 8 5.11 -4.40 2.40
C ILE A 8 6.44 -5.13 2.57
N LYS A 9 6.68 -6.19 1.80
CA LYS A 9 7.90 -6.98 1.90
C LYS A 9 9.11 -6.27 1.29
N GLY A 10 8.90 -5.56 0.18
CA GLY A 10 9.95 -4.82 -0.50
C GLY A 10 10.53 -3.70 0.36
N VAL A 11 9.69 -2.93 1.07
CA VAL A 11 10.15 -1.94 2.06
C VAL A 11 10.82 -2.62 3.25
N ALA A 12 10.21 -3.67 3.80
CA ALA A 12 10.73 -4.36 4.97
C ALA A 12 12.13 -4.93 4.75
N ASP A 13 12.42 -5.42 3.55
CA ASP A 13 13.73 -5.94 3.20
C ASP A 13 14.73 -4.81 2.87
N ALA A 14 14.31 -3.79 2.12
CA ALA A 14 15.17 -2.68 1.73
C ALA A 14 15.59 -1.81 2.93
N GLU A 15 14.66 -1.58 3.86
CA GLU A 15 14.91 -0.72 5.04
C GLU A 15 15.25 -1.51 6.32
N ARG A 16 15.62 -2.77 6.21
CA ARG A 16 15.91 -3.65 7.35
C ARG A 16 16.99 -3.12 8.29
N SER A 17 17.94 -2.34 7.77
CA SER A 17 18.98 -1.68 8.58
C SER A 17 18.48 -0.45 9.33
N ALA A 18 17.39 0.16 8.90
CA ALA A 18 16.78 1.33 9.54
C ALA A 18 15.81 0.97 10.67
N GLY A 19 15.22 -0.23 10.61
CA GLY A 19 14.30 -0.68 11.64
C GLY A 19 13.69 -2.06 11.34
N ASN A 20 12.82 -2.50 12.25
CA ASN A 20 12.20 -3.82 12.16
C ASN A 20 10.71 -3.80 12.50
N HIS A 21 10.06 -2.65 12.46
CA HIS A 21 8.67 -2.50 12.88
C HIS A 21 7.77 -2.00 11.75
N VAL A 22 6.65 -2.70 11.55
CA VAL A 22 5.58 -2.36 10.62
C VAL A 22 4.30 -2.11 11.40
N VAL A 23 3.56 -1.07 11.04
CA VAL A 23 2.25 -0.74 11.64
C VAL A 23 1.17 -0.85 10.58
N THR A 24 0.07 -1.51 10.91
CA THR A 24 -1.12 -1.65 10.05
C THR A 24 -2.39 -1.65 10.89
N VAL A 25 -3.57 -1.70 10.28
CA VAL A 25 -4.85 -1.81 10.98
C VAL A 25 -5.41 -3.23 10.91
N GLU A 26 -6.15 -3.65 11.93
CA GLU A 26 -6.72 -5.00 12.00
C GLU A 26 -7.81 -5.27 10.94
N THR A 27 -8.41 -4.20 10.41
CA THR A 27 -9.47 -4.26 9.38
C THR A 27 -8.96 -4.30 7.95
N GLU A 28 -7.65 -4.45 7.75
CA GLU A 28 -7.05 -4.59 6.42
C GLU A 28 -7.53 -5.83 5.68
N HIS A 29 -7.46 -5.78 4.36
CA HIS A 29 -7.66 -6.96 3.53
C HIS A 29 -6.55 -8.00 3.77
N ARG A 30 -6.86 -9.30 3.61
CA ARG A 30 -5.89 -10.40 3.71
C ARG A 30 -4.62 -10.20 2.89
N ALA A 31 -4.71 -9.48 1.77
CA ALA A 31 -3.55 -9.15 0.93
C ALA A 31 -2.53 -8.22 1.62
N VAL A 32 -2.88 -7.60 2.75
CA VAL A 32 -2.00 -6.83 3.65
C VAL A 32 -1.69 -7.62 4.91
N LEU A 33 -2.70 -8.21 5.56
CA LEU A 33 -2.52 -8.96 6.81
C LEU A 33 -1.60 -10.18 6.64
N ASP A 34 -1.76 -10.95 5.56
CA ASP A 34 -0.95 -12.16 5.34
C ASP A 34 0.54 -11.85 5.06
N PRO A 35 0.91 -10.84 4.25
CA PRO A 35 2.29 -10.36 4.16
C PRO A 35 2.86 -9.88 5.49
N CYS A 36 2.10 -9.14 6.30
CA CYS A 36 2.50 -8.70 7.63
C CYS A 36 2.79 -9.90 8.54
N ALA A 37 1.88 -10.88 8.60
CA ALA A 37 2.10 -12.11 9.35
C ALA A 37 3.30 -12.94 8.82
N ALA A 38 3.63 -12.83 7.53
CA ALA A 38 4.84 -13.44 6.99
C ALA A 38 6.11 -12.74 7.50
N LEU A 39 6.09 -11.41 7.63
CA LEU A 39 7.21 -10.64 8.20
C LEU A 39 7.43 -10.97 9.68
N GLU A 40 6.36 -11.19 10.47
CA GLU A 40 6.49 -11.64 11.87
C GLU A 40 7.23 -12.97 11.97
N ARG A 41 6.93 -13.93 11.10
CA ARG A 41 7.66 -15.21 11.02
C ARG A 41 9.14 -15.06 10.67
N GLN A 42 9.51 -13.91 10.05
CA GLN A 42 10.88 -13.54 9.72
C GLN A 42 11.57 -12.70 10.81
N GLY A 43 10.90 -12.47 11.94
CA GLY A 43 11.43 -11.77 13.10
C GLY A 43 11.20 -10.24 13.10
N LEU A 44 10.37 -9.71 12.20
CA LEU A 44 9.94 -8.31 12.30
C LEU A 44 8.79 -8.20 13.32
N ARG A 45 8.68 -7.06 13.92
CA ARG A 45 7.55 -6.69 14.76
C ARG A 45 6.44 -6.07 13.90
N VAL A 46 5.21 -6.54 14.08
CA VAL A 46 4.05 -5.93 13.44
C VAL A 46 3.05 -5.49 14.51
N THR A 47 2.57 -4.26 14.42
CA THR A 47 1.49 -3.76 15.27
C THR A 47 0.23 -3.63 14.43
N TYR A 48 -0.81 -4.36 14.83
CA TYR A 48 -2.15 -4.28 14.24
C TYR A 48 -2.97 -3.34 15.11
N LEU A 49 -3.28 -2.16 14.59
CA LEU A 49 -4.02 -1.14 15.32
C LEU A 49 -5.52 -1.45 15.31
N PRO A 50 -6.20 -1.35 16.45
CA PRO A 50 -7.65 -1.42 16.49
C PRO A 50 -8.25 -0.18 15.82
N VAL A 51 -9.48 -0.34 15.34
CA VAL A 51 -10.31 0.77 14.86
C VAL A 51 -11.45 1.02 15.84
N ARG A 52 -12.05 2.20 15.75
CA ARG A 52 -13.23 2.55 16.53
C ARG A 52 -14.47 1.77 16.06
N ASP A 53 -15.58 1.90 16.78
CA ASP A 53 -16.86 1.27 16.42
C ASP A 53 -17.39 1.72 15.04
N ASP A 54 -16.99 2.92 14.58
CA ASP A 54 -17.29 3.44 13.24
C ASP A 54 -16.30 2.94 12.17
N GLY A 55 -15.30 2.14 12.55
CA GLY A 55 -14.29 1.56 11.68
C GLY A 55 -13.12 2.49 11.35
N LEU A 56 -13.06 3.73 11.88
CA LEU A 56 -11.97 4.66 11.66
C LEU A 56 -10.79 4.39 12.61
N LEU A 57 -9.58 4.52 12.09
CA LEU A 57 -8.37 4.56 12.91
C LEU A 57 -8.28 5.92 13.60
N GLU A 58 -8.09 5.91 14.93
CA GLU A 58 -7.79 7.13 15.67
C GLU A 58 -6.34 7.56 15.45
N MET A 59 -6.14 8.86 15.23
CA MET A 59 -4.81 9.42 14.98
C MET A 59 -3.87 9.22 16.17
N ASP A 60 -4.36 9.41 17.41
CA ASP A 60 -3.58 9.22 18.62
C ASP A 60 -3.15 7.76 18.81
N THR A 61 -3.96 6.81 18.37
CA THR A 61 -3.62 5.38 18.37
C THR A 61 -2.44 5.11 17.43
N LEU A 62 -2.45 5.70 16.22
CA LEU A 62 -1.32 5.61 15.31
C LEU A 62 -0.06 6.25 15.91
N VAL A 63 -0.16 7.49 16.39
CA VAL A 63 0.99 8.22 16.96
C VAL A 63 1.64 7.43 18.10
N SER A 64 0.81 6.85 18.98
CA SER A 64 1.29 6.08 20.15
C SER A 64 1.99 4.76 19.78
N ALA A 65 1.68 4.20 18.61
CA ALA A 65 2.29 2.96 18.13
C ALA A 65 3.62 3.18 17.41
N LEU A 66 3.88 4.39 16.92
CA LEU A 66 5.11 4.68 16.19
C LEU A 66 6.33 4.69 17.11
N THR A 67 7.42 4.13 16.63
CA THR A 67 8.72 4.08 17.31
C THR A 67 9.83 4.44 16.34
N PRO A 68 11.04 4.76 16.81
CA PRO A 68 12.19 5.01 15.92
C PRO A 68 12.53 3.84 14.99
N GLU A 69 12.06 2.63 15.32
CA GLU A 69 12.28 1.41 14.53
C GLU A 69 11.15 1.17 13.51
N THR A 70 10.11 2.03 13.48
CA THR A 70 9.01 1.89 12.53
C THR A 70 9.48 2.30 11.13
N ILE A 71 9.47 1.35 10.21
CA ILE A 71 9.88 1.55 8.82
C ILE A 71 8.70 1.74 7.87
N LEU A 72 7.54 1.17 8.21
CA LEU A 72 6.36 1.22 7.35
C LEU A 72 5.08 1.35 8.17
N VAL A 73 4.21 2.24 7.72
CA VAL A 73 2.78 2.29 8.10
C VAL A 73 1.96 1.94 6.87
N SER A 74 1.06 0.96 6.98
CA SER A 74 0.17 0.54 5.90
C SER A 74 -1.28 0.62 6.35
N VAL A 75 -2.06 1.53 5.74
CA VAL A 75 -3.49 1.70 6.05
C VAL A 75 -4.28 1.84 4.75
N MET A 76 -5.30 1.01 4.57
CA MET A 76 -6.14 1.03 3.38
C MET A 76 -6.91 2.36 3.25
N ALA A 77 -7.08 2.85 2.01
CA ALA A 77 -7.79 4.09 1.75
C ALA A 77 -9.31 3.93 1.91
N ALA A 78 -9.84 2.78 1.49
CA ALA A 78 -11.26 2.45 1.58
C ALA A 78 -11.44 0.97 1.94
N ASN A 79 -12.23 0.70 2.97
CA ASN A 79 -12.47 -0.67 3.41
C ASN A 79 -13.49 -1.37 2.50
N ASN A 80 -13.19 -2.61 2.13
CA ASN A 80 -13.99 -3.40 1.19
C ASN A 80 -15.26 -4.02 1.79
N GLU A 81 -15.38 -4.08 3.12
CA GLU A 81 -16.50 -4.72 3.82
C GLU A 81 -17.44 -3.68 4.43
N ILE A 82 -16.89 -2.72 5.16
CA ILE A 82 -17.66 -1.72 5.90
C ILE A 82 -17.70 -0.34 5.24
N GLY A 83 -16.94 -0.12 4.16
CA GLY A 83 -16.98 1.11 3.36
C GLY A 83 -16.34 2.34 3.99
N VAL A 84 -15.64 2.19 5.11
CA VAL A 84 -14.95 3.29 5.79
C VAL A 84 -13.84 3.86 4.89
N LEU A 85 -13.73 5.18 4.88
CA LEU A 85 -12.67 5.93 4.19
C LEU A 85 -11.68 6.48 5.22
N HIS A 86 -10.41 6.09 5.13
CA HIS A 86 -9.38 6.64 5.99
C HIS A 86 -8.78 7.93 5.41
N PRO A 87 -8.41 8.92 6.24
CA PRO A 87 -7.75 10.16 5.81
C PRO A 87 -6.26 9.90 5.51
N VAL A 88 -5.98 9.16 4.43
CA VAL A 88 -4.63 8.63 4.11
C VAL A 88 -3.56 9.72 3.98
N GLY A 89 -3.93 10.94 3.55
CA GLY A 89 -3.00 12.06 3.50
C GLY A 89 -2.53 12.51 4.88
N GLU A 90 -3.42 12.54 5.88
CA GLU A 90 -3.09 12.88 7.26
C GLU A 90 -2.25 11.77 7.92
N LEU A 91 -2.65 10.52 7.73
CA LEU A 91 -1.91 9.35 8.22
C LEU A 91 -0.50 9.30 7.64
N ALA A 92 -0.34 9.61 6.34
CA ALA A 92 0.95 9.68 5.68
C ALA A 92 1.85 10.78 6.26
N ARG A 93 1.28 11.95 6.62
CA ARG A 93 2.05 13.04 7.27
C ARG A 93 2.56 12.60 8.65
N VAL A 94 1.74 11.90 9.42
CA VAL A 94 2.14 11.36 10.74
C VAL A 94 3.23 10.30 10.60
N ALA A 95 3.09 9.35 9.68
CA ALA A 95 4.10 8.33 9.40
C ALA A 95 5.44 8.97 9.01
N ARG A 96 5.41 9.92 8.06
CA ARG A 96 6.61 10.66 7.60
C ARG A 96 7.27 11.46 8.72
N ALA A 97 6.50 12.10 9.59
CA ALA A 97 7.04 12.86 10.73
C ALA A 97 7.79 11.95 11.72
N ALA A 98 7.42 10.66 11.79
CA ALA A 98 8.11 9.64 12.57
C ALA A 98 9.26 8.94 11.81
N GLY A 99 9.51 9.32 10.55
CA GLY A 99 10.55 8.71 9.71
C GLY A 99 10.13 7.42 9.00
N ALA A 100 8.87 7.01 9.12
CA ALA A 100 8.34 5.81 8.48
C ALA A 100 7.80 6.08 7.08
N ARG A 101 7.86 5.09 6.18
CA ARG A 101 7.18 5.09 4.88
C ARG A 101 5.68 4.88 5.06
N PHE A 102 4.90 5.42 4.12
CA PHE A 102 3.46 5.21 4.13
C PHE A 102 2.98 4.50 2.87
N HIS A 103 2.29 3.38 3.08
CA HIS A 103 1.61 2.60 2.05
C HIS A 103 0.09 2.65 2.24
N THR A 104 -0.64 2.69 1.14
CA THR A 104 -2.09 2.50 1.16
C THR A 104 -2.56 1.48 0.13
N ASP A 105 -3.39 0.52 0.56
CA ASP A 105 -4.20 -0.28 -0.36
C ASP A 105 -5.37 0.57 -0.85
N ALA A 106 -5.29 1.01 -2.10
CA ALA A 106 -6.31 1.81 -2.75
C ALA A 106 -7.18 1.01 -3.72
N ALA A 107 -7.22 -0.33 -3.58
CA ALA A 107 -7.99 -1.20 -4.48
C ALA A 107 -9.47 -0.83 -4.55
N GLN A 108 -10.05 -0.36 -3.47
CA GLN A 108 -11.45 0.09 -3.42
C GLN A 108 -11.63 1.61 -3.60
N ALA A 109 -10.54 2.37 -3.58
CA ALA A 109 -10.56 3.83 -3.58
C ALA A 109 -10.37 4.44 -4.98
N VAL A 110 -9.42 3.93 -5.75
CA VAL A 110 -9.07 4.48 -7.07
C VAL A 110 -10.27 4.49 -8.01
N GLY A 111 -10.47 5.64 -8.68
CA GLY A 111 -11.63 5.89 -9.54
C GLY A 111 -12.96 6.12 -8.80
N ARG A 112 -12.92 6.34 -7.48
CA ARG A 112 -14.09 6.61 -6.64
C ARG A 112 -13.88 7.75 -5.66
N ILE A 113 -12.65 7.89 -5.14
CA ILE A 113 -12.25 8.98 -4.26
C ILE A 113 -10.94 9.56 -4.75
N HIS A 114 -10.70 10.82 -4.43
CA HIS A 114 -9.48 11.51 -4.82
C HIS A 114 -8.32 11.09 -3.89
N ILE A 115 -7.21 10.64 -4.50
CA ILE A 115 -5.93 10.40 -3.82
C ILE A 115 -4.87 11.15 -4.62
N ASP A 116 -4.24 12.15 -4.00
CA ASP A 116 -3.22 12.97 -4.64
C ASP A 116 -1.85 12.73 -4.02
N VAL A 117 -1.06 11.90 -4.66
CA VAL A 117 0.31 11.57 -4.23
C VAL A 117 1.29 12.75 -4.42
N SER A 118 0.90 13.81 -5.14
CA SER A 118 1.71 15.03 -5.27
C SER A 118 1.50 15.97 -4.10
N ALA A 119 0.27 16.06 -3.59
CA ALA A 119 -0.08 16.89 -2.44
C ALA A 119 0.21 16.19 -1.11
N ASP A 120 0.00 14.88 -1.05
CA ASP A 120 0.16 14.08 0.15
C ASP A 120 1.45 13.23 0.12
N PRO A 121 2.12 13.06 1.27
CA PRO A 121 3.39 12.33 1.35
C PRO A 121 3.20 10.81 1.39
N ILE A 122 2.33 10.28 0.53
CA ILE A 122 2.10 8.84 0.35
C ILE A 122 3.24 8.26 -0.48
N ASP A 123 3.94 7.26 0.05
CA ASP A 123 5.10 6.68 -0.62
C ASP A 123 4.73 5.56 -1.59
N LEU A 124 3.68 4.80 -1.26
CA LEU A 124 3.27 3.61 -1.99
C LEU A 124 1.74 3.54 -2.09
N VAL A 125 1.22 3.26 -3.29
CA VAL A 125 -0.22 3.05 -3.52
C VAL A 125 -0.44 1.76 -4.31
N SER A 126 -1.15 0.81 -3.73
CA SER A 126 -1.53 -0.43 -4.40
C SER A 126 -2.86 -0.30 -5.12
N LEU A 127 -2.90 -0.72 -6.38
CA LEU A 127 -4.03 -0.58 -7.30
C LEU A 127 -4.41 -1.92 -7.93
N THR A 128 -5.67 -2.07 -8.35
CA THR A 128 -6.13 -3.22 -9.11
C THR A 128 -7.14 -2.85 -10.18
N ALA A 129 -7.01 -3.41 -11.38
CA ALA A 129 -7.87 -3.06 -12.50
C ALA A 129 -9.32 -3.58 -12.33
N HIS A 130 -9.50 -4.78 -11.78
CA HIS A 130 -10.83 -5.42 -11.73
C HIS A 130 -11.83 -4.70 -10.82
N LYS A 131 -11.38 -3.84 -9.91
CA LYS A 131 -12.25 -2.98 -9.09
C LYS A 131 -12.66 -1.68 -9.80
N LEU A 132 -12.03 -1.40 -10.96
CA LEU A 132 -12.36 -0.32 -11.90
C LEU A 132 -13.04 -0.85 -13.17
N HIS A 133 -13.67 -2.02 -13.11
CA HIS A 133 -14.25 -2.71 -14.28
C HIS A 133 -13.23 -3.05 -15.39
N GLY A 134 -11.94 -3.03 -15.06
CA GLY A 134 -10.85 -3.43 -15.93
C GLY A 134 -10.58 -4.93 -15.88
N PRO A 135 -9.53 -5.39 -16.59
CA PRO A 135 -9.16 -6.81 -16.64
C PRO A 135 -8.80 -7.39 -15.25
N LYS A 136 -9.16 -8.65 -15.03
CA LYS A 136 -8.65 -9.42 -13.88
C LYS A 136 -7.18 -9.81 -14.11
N GLY A 137 -6.44 -10.03 -13.03
CA GLY A 137 -5.05 -10.50 -13.08
C GLY A 137 -4.01 -9.41 -13.36
N ILE A 138 -4.39 -8.14 -13.34
CA ILE A 138 -3.49 -6.99 -13.44
C ILE A 138 -3.75 -5.99 -12.31
N GLY A 139 -2.67 -5.47 -11.76
CA GLY A 139 -2.63 -4.37 -10.79
C GLY A 139 -1.43 -3.48 -11.03
N ALA A 140 -1.27 -2.46 -10.22
CA ALA A 140 -0.12 -1.58 -10.24
C ALA A 140 0.29 -1.22 -8.81
N LEU A 141 1.53 -0.82 -8.66
CA LEU A 141 2.06 -0.19 -7.46
C LEU A 141 2.66 1.16 -7.86
N PHE A 142 2.12 2.24 -7.32
CA PHE A 142 2.82 3.52 -7.33
C PHE A 142 3.95 3.44 -6.31
N VAL A 143 5.13 3.84 -6.72
CA VAL A 143 6.31 3.96 -5.85
C VAL A 143 6.85 5.38 -6.01
N ARG A 144 6.99 6.09 -4.89
CA ARG A 144 7.53 7.45 -4.89
C ARG A 144 8.99 7.45 -5.33
N ASP A 145 9.36 8.42 -6.13
CA ASP A 145 10.75 8.60 -6.59
C ASP A 145 11.72 8.65 -5.39
N GLY A 146 12.82 7.91 -5.51
CA GLY A 146 13.85 7.79 -4.48
C GLY A 146 13.56 6.78 -3.36
N LEU A 147 12.40 6.10 -3.38
CA LEU A 147 12.16 4.96 -2.49
C LEU A 147 12.72 3.68 -3.11
N GLU A 148 13.57 3.01 -2.36
CA GLU A 148 14.10 1.70 -2.75
C GLU A 148 13.20 0.57 -2.26
N LEU A 149 13.01 -0.44 -3.10
CA LEU A 149 12.29 -1.67 -2.78
C LEU A 149 13.12 -2.88 -3.16
N THR A 150 13.10 -3.90 -2.33
CA THR A 150 13.62 -5.21 -2.73
C THR A 150 12.60 -5.92 -3.62
N PRO A 151 12.95 -6.31 -4.87
CA PRO A 151 12.06 -7.03 -5.76
C PRO A 151 11.62 -8.37 -5.17
N LEU A 152 10.36 -8.76 -5.38
CA LEU A 152 9.86 -10.10 -5.03
C LEU A 152 10.04 -11.12 -6.16
N VAL A 153 10.13 -10.65 -7.39
CA VAL A 153 10.24 -11.48 -8.60
C VAL A 153 11.44 -11.00 -9.39
N GLU A 154 12.50 -11.78 -9.34
CA GLU A 154 13.75 -11.52 -10.07
C GLU A 154 13.69 -12.06 -11.50
N GLY A 155 14.53 -11.53 -12.40
CA GLY A 155 14.64 -12.01 -13.78
C GLY A 155 15.06 -10.94 -14.77
N GLY A 156 14.30 -10.72 -15.84
CA GLY A 156 14.67 -9.90 -17.00
C GLY A 156 14.64 -8.38 -16.80
N GLY A 157 14.55 -7.86 -15.58
CA GLY A 157 14.67 -6.43 -15.28
C GLY A 157 13.52 -5.54 -15.73
N HIS A 158 12.33 -6.12 -15.97
CA HIS A 158 11.14 -5.35 -16.32
C HIS A 158 10.68 -4.47 -15.16
N GLU A 159 9.86 -3.46 -15.45
CA GLU A 159 9.39 -2.48 -14.47
C GLU A 159 10.56 -1.86 -13.66
N THR A 160 11.58 -1.41 -14.36
CA THR A 160 12.82 -0.84 -13.76
C THR A 160 13.53 -1.75 -12.77
N GLY A 161 13.38 -3.08 -12.94
CA GLY A 161 13.95 -4.10 -12.06
C GLY A 161 13.05 -4.50 -10.88
N LEU A 162 11.99 -3.78 -10.62
CA LEU A 162 11.12 -4.03 -9.45
C LEU A 162 10.20 -5.24 -9.62
N ARG A 163 9.83 -5.59 -10.85
CA ARG A 163 8.98 -6.73 -11.12
C ARG A 163 9.31 -7.37 -12.47
N SER A 164 10.15 -8.37 -12.44
CA SER A 164 10.56 -9.09 -13.66
C SER A 164 9.45 -10.00 -14.19
N GLY A 165 9.56 -10.34 -15.47
CA GLY A 165 8.61 -11.16 -16.22
C GLY A 165 8.00 -10.40 -17.39
N THR A 166 7.84 -11.08 -18.52
CA THR A 166 7.26 -10.48 -19.73
C THR A 166 5.92 -9.83 -19.42
N LEU A 167 5.77 -8.58 -19.84
CA LEU A 167 4.60 -7.76 -19.51
C LEU A 167 3.34 -8.30 -20.19
N ASN A 168 2.23 -8.35 -19.45
CA ASN A 168 0.91 -8.62 -19.99
C ASN A 168 0.32 -7.36 -20.63
N VAL A 169 0.85 -6.99 -21.81
CA VAL A 169 0.51 -5.74 -22.49
C VAL A 169 -1.01 -5.56 -22.70
N PRO A 170 -1.77 -6.58 -23.14
CA PRO A 170 -3.23 -6.42 -23.28
C PRO A 170 -3.93 -6.03 -21.97
N ALA A 171 -3.55 -6.64 -20.84
CA ALA A 171 -4.14 -6.33 -19.55
C ALA A 171 -3.70 -4.93 -19.04
N ILE A 172 -2.45 -4.54 -19.29
CA ILE A 172 -1.94 -3.21 -18.94
C ILE A 172 -2.72 -2.12 -19.70
N VAL A 173 -2.90 -2.28 -21.00
CA VAL A 173 -3.70 -1.34 -21.83
C VAL A 173 -5.14 -1.27 -21.34
N GLY A 174 -5.75 -2.43 -21.03
CA GLY A 174 -7.10 -2.50 -20.48
C GLY A 174 -7.21 -1.80 -19.12
N PHE A 175 -6.19 -1.94 -18.25
CA PHE A 175 -6.14 -1.22 -16.97
C PHE A 175 -6.04 0.29 -17.17
N GLY A 176 -5.14 0.75 -18.05
CA GLY A 176 -5.01 2.18 -18.38
C GLY A 176 -6.32 2.79 -18.90
N LYS A 177 -7.06 2.04 -19.75
CA LYS A 177 -8.38 2.49 -20.23
C LYS A 177 -9.41 2.56 -19.10
N ALA A 178 -9.46 1.54 -18.22
CA ALA A 178 -10.36 1.51 -17.07
C ALA A 178 -10.06 2.67 -16.08
N ALA A 179 -8.78 2.93 -15.82
CA ALA A 179 -8.37 4.05 -14.96
C ALA A 179 -8.79 5.41 -15.54
N ARG A 180 -8.65 5.61 -16.85
CA ARG A 180 -9.09 6.84 -17.54
C ARG A 180 -10.60 7.03 -17.39
N ILE A 181 -11.39 5.99 -17.64
CA ILE A 181 -12.84 6.05 -17.49
C ILE A 181 -13.25 6.35 -16.06
N GLY A 182 -12.56 5.75 -15.08
CA GLY A 182 -12.80 6.01 -13.65
C GLY A 182 -12.51 7.46 -13.28
N LEU A 183 -11.43 8.06 -13.80
CA LEU A 183 -11.10 9.46 -13.56
C LEU A 183 -12.10 10.42 -14.20
N ASP A 184 -12.55 10.13 -15.42
CA ASP A 184 -13.53 10.97 -16.14
C ASP A 184 -14.93 10.91 -15.48
N GLY A 185 -15.18 9.91 -14.62
CA GLY A 185 -16.45 9.69 -13.93
C GLY A 185 -16.48 10.17 -12.46
N MET A 186 -15.34 10.65 -11.93
CA MET A 186 -15.27 11.28 -10.61
C MET A 186 -15.60 12.76 -10.73
#